data_056c0f7b6f672bfabab59fe925ec8739
#
_entry.id   056c0f7b6f672bfabab59fe925ec8739
#
_cell.length_a   1.000
_cell.length_b   1.000
_cell.length_c   1.000
_cell.angle_alpha   90.00
_cell.angle_beta   90.00
_cell.angle_gamma   90.00
#
_symmetry.space_group_name_H-M   'P 1'
#
loop_
_entity.id
_entity.type
_entity.pdbx_description
1 polymer ?
#
loop_
_entity_poly.entity_id
_entity_poly.type
_entity_poly.pdbx_seq_one_letter_code
_entity_poly.pdbx_strand_id
1 'polypeptide(L)'
;MRIAIEAQRIFRPDKHGMDFVILEQLQEIQRTDMENEYFVIVAPGEDHCLQESERMHIIELKCPTYPLWEQIGLPRVLRKIKPDLLHCTSNTAPLFTSVPLLLTLHDIIYMERRHSGSKSWYQRLGWHYRRLIVPRIVPRCRHIITVSDTECTQIQNYFHLSNDQISVLHNG
;
A
#
# COMPACT_ATOMS: atom_id res chain seq x y z
N MET A 1 0.87 -13.34 -14.28
CA MET A 1 1.74 -12.19 -13.97
C MET A 1 2.42 -12.39 -12.63
N ARG A 2 3.56 -11.71 -12.40
CA ARG A 2 4.26 -11.67 -11.09
C ARG A 2 3.90 -10.36 -10.39
N ILE A 3 3.19 -10.42 -9.27
CA ILE A 3 2.62 -9.26 -8.58
C ILE A 3 3.27 -9.14 -7.19
N ALA A 4 3.94 -8.02 -6.93
CA ALA A 4 4.42 -7.69 -5.59
C ALA A 4 3.35 -6.89 -4.84
N ILE A 5 3.08 -7.26 -3.60
CA ILE A 5 2.12 -6.56 -2.73
C ILE A 5 2.84 -6.07 -1.48
N GLU A 6 2.80 -4.75 -1.27
CA GLU A 6 3.22 -4.14 -0.02
C GLU A 6 2.16 -4.39 1.04
N ALA A 7 2.51 -5.15 2.07
CA ALA A 7 1.64 -5.50 3.19
C ALA A 7 2.42 -5.44 4.52
N GLN A 8 3.23 -4.39 4.67
CA GLN A 8 4.23 -4.24 5.73
C GLN A 8 3.71 -4.58 7.13
N ARG A 9 2.43 -4.32 7.41
CA ARG A 9 1.89 -4.26 8.77
C ARG A 9 1.01 -5.45 9.16
N ILE A 10 0.77 -6.41 8.26
CA ILE A 10 -0.19 -7.48 8.53
C ILE A 10 0.27 -8.47 9.62
N PHE A 11 1.58 -8.62 9.87
CA PHE A 11 2.10 -9.52 10.90
C PHE A 11 2.24 -8.88 12.28
N ARG A 12 1.81 -7.63 12.46
CA ARG A 12 1.77 -7.03 13.80
C ARG A 12 0.57 -7.54 14.61
N PRO A 13 0.70 -7.69 15.95
CA PRO A 13 -0.41 -8.14 16.80
C PRO A 13 -1.58 -7.15 16.81
N ASP A 14 -1.30 -5.85 16.91
CA ASP A 14 -2.32 -4.80 16.96
C ASP A 14 -2.62 -4.27 15.54
N LYS A 15 -3.51 -4.96 14.84
CA LYS A 15 -3.95 -4.55 13.49
C LYS A 15 -4.95 -3.41 13.55
N HIS A 16 -4.89 -2.53 12.56
CA HIS A 16 -5.90 -1.48 12.31
C HIS A 16 -6.75 -1.82 11.09
N GLY A 17 -7.79 -1.05 10.81
CA GLY A 17 -8.74 -1.32 9.73
C GLY A 17 -8.08 -1.60 8.37
N MET A 18 -7.10 -0.78 7.95
CA MET A 18 -6.38 -1.01 6.68
C MET A 18 -5.61 -2.35 6.65
N ASP A 19 -5.10 -2.81 7.80
CA ASP A 19 -4.35 -4.07 7.86
C ASP A 19 -5.29 -5.28 7.71
N PHE A 20 -6.53 -5.18 8.24
CA PHE A 20 -7.56 -6.20 8.02
C PHE A 20 -8.04 -6.22 6.58
N VAL A 21 -8.28 -5.06 5.96
CA VAL A 21 -8.70 -4.98 4.56
C VAL A 21 -7.71 -5.69 3.65
N ILE A 22 -6.41 -5.41 3.80
CA ILE A 22 -5.41 -6.08 2.96
C ILE A 22 -5.28 -7.58 3.28
N LEU A 23 -5.40 -7.97 4.54
CA LEU A 23 -5.35 -9.38 4.92
C LEU A 23 -6.49 -10.18 4.28
N GLU A 24 -7.72 -9.70 4.36
CA GLU A 24 -8.90 -10.30 3.72
C GLU A 24 -8.73 -10.39 2.20
N GLN A 25 -8.24 -9.30 1.57
CA GLN A 25 -7.94 -9.31 0.14
C GLN A 25 -6.90 -10.37 -0.23
N LEU A 26 -5.82 -10.50 0.54
CA LEU A 26 -4.77 -11.49 0.29
C LEU A 26 -5.29 -12.92 0.45
N GLN A 27 -6.10 -13.20 1.47
CA GLN A 27 -6.71 -14.49 1.68
C GLN A 27 -7.68 -14.84 0.55
N GLU A 28 -8.48 -13.88 0.08
CA GLU A 28 -9.40 -14.09 -1.04
C GLU A 28 -8.64 -14.29 -2.37
N ILE A 29 -7.60 -13.52 -2.64
CA ILE A 29 -6.71 -13.73 -3.79
C ILE A 29 -6.10 -15.14 -3.74
N GLN A 30 -5.60 -15.56 -2.58
CA GLN A 30 -5.00 -16.89 -2.40
C GLN A 30 -5.99 -18.03 -2.68
N ARG A 31 -7.29 -17.80 -2.39
CA ARG A 31 -8.36 -18.76 -2.60
C ARG A 31 -8.86 -18.81 -4.05
N THR A 32 -8.84 -17.67 -4.76
CA THR A 32 -9.56 -17.53 -6.04
C THR A 32 -8.66 -17.39 -7.26
N ASP A 33 -7.47 -16.78 -7.12
CA ASP A 33 -6.58 -16.56 -8.26
C ASP A 33 -5.60 -17.73 -8.44
N MET A 34 -5.78 -18.46 -9.55
CA MET A 34 -4.94 -19.57 -9.95
C MET A 34 -3.99 -19.26 -11.10
N GLU A 35 -3.94 -18.00 -11.56
CA GLU A 35 -3.15 -17.64 -12.75
C GLU A 35 -1.89 -16.82 -12.39
N ASN A 36 -1.96 -15.98 -11.36
CA ASN A 36 -0.89 -15.07 -11.01
C ASN A 36 0.01 -15.62 -9.89
N GLU A 37 1.24 -15.12 -9.83
CA GLU A 37 2.21 -15.39 -8.77
C GLU A 37 2.36 -14.12 -7.91
N TYR A 38 2.23 -14.26 -6.61
CA TYR A 38 2.19 -13.16 -5.65
C TYR A 38 3.40 -13.19 -4.72
N PHE A 39 3.98 -12.01 -4.50
CA PHE A 39 5.07 -11.78 -3.56
C PHE A 39 4.60 -10.75 -2.53
N VAL A 40 4.17 -11.23 -1.36
CA VAL A 40 3.68 -10.41 -0.27
C VAL A 40 4.85 -9.97 0.60
N ILE A 41 5.14 -8.68 0.61
CA ILE A 41 6.29 -8.13 1.32
C ILE A 41 5.81 -7.52 2.64
N VAL A 42 6.28 -8.09 3.75
CA VAL A 42 5.83 -7.79 5.11
C VAL A 42 7.00 -7.35 6.00
N ALA A 43 6.74 -6.65 7.08
CA ALA A 43 7.70 -6.55 8.17
C ALA A 43 7.60 -7.79 9.07
N PRO A 44 8.70 -8.24 9.69
CA PRO A 44 8.65 -9.29 10.70
C PRO A 44 7.67 -8.95 11.83
N GLY A 45 6.90 -9.92 12.27
CA GLY A 45 5.93 -9.77 13.35
C GLY A 45 5.56 -11.11 13.98
N GLU A 46 4.81 -11.09 15.06
CA GLU A 46 4.46 -12.29 15.83
C GLU A 46 3.20 -12.99 15.28
N ASP A 47 2.34 -12.25 14.58
CA ASP A 47 1.08 -12.77 14.05
C ASP A 47 1.22 -13.22 12.59
N HIS A 48 1.51 -14.51 12.41
CA HIS A 48 1.62 -15.15 11.10
C HIS A 48 0.24 -15.52 10.52
N CYS A 49 -0.62 -14.51 10.35
CA CYS A 49 -2.01 -14.64 9.91
C CYS A 49 -2.20 -15.00 8.42
N LEU A 50 -1.14 -14.93 7.63
CA LEU A 50 -1.11 -15.36 6.23
C LEU A 50 -0.06 -16.46 6.07
N GLN A 51 -0.41 -17.52 5.35
CA GLN A 51 0.50 -18.63 5.06
C GLN A 51 0.91 -18.62 3.59
N GLU A 52 2.11 -19.10 3.29
CA GLU A 52 2.56 -19.29 1.91
C GLU A 52 1.72 -20.37 1.19
N SER A 53 1.64 -20.24 -0.11
CA SER A 53 1.07 -21.27 -0.98
C SER A 53 1.94 -21.44 -2.23
N GLU A 54 1.56 -22.35 -3.13
CA GLU A 54 2.28 -22.56 -4.38
C GLU A 54 2.48 -21.25 -5.19
N ARG A 55 1.51 -20.32 -5.11
CA ARG A 55 1.49 -19.07 -5.89
C ARG A 55 1.63 -17.80 -5.05
N MET A 56 1.67 -17.92 -3.73
CA MET A 56 1.83 -16.77 -2.82
C MET A 56 3.02 -16.98 -1.91
N HIS A 57 4.03 -16.15 -2.11
CA HIS A 57 5.30 -16.17 -1.39
C HIS A 57 5.37 -14.99 -0.41
N ILE A 58 5.81 -15.23 0.82
CA ILE A 58 5.95 -14.22 1.84
C ILE A 58 7.42 -13.81 1.95
N ILE A 59 7.69 -12.51 1.83
CA ILE A 59 9.04 -11.95 1.95
C ILE A 59 9.09 -11.03 3.15
N GLU A 60 9.76 -11.46 4.19
CA GLU A 60 10.01 -10.62 5.35
C GLU A 60 11.13 -9.63 5.09
N LEU A 61 10.84 -8.36 5.28
CA LEU A 61 11.78 -7.25 5.09
C LEU A 61 11.91 -6.46 6.39
N LYS A 62 13.04 -6.59 7.05
CA LYS A 62 13.36 -5.87 8.28
C LYS A 62 14.05 -4.54 7.98
N CYS A 63 13.46 -3.43 8.44
CA CYS A 63 14.07 -2.10 8.40
C CYS A 63 13.71 -1.32 9.67
N PRO A 64 14.56 -0.39 10.11
CA PRO A 64 14.38 0.31 11.38
C PRO A 64 13.22 1.31 11.36
N THR A 65 12.84 1.83 10.20
CA THR A 65 11.75 2.80 10.06
C THR A 65 10.94 2.54 8.80
N TYR A 66 9.65 2.95 8.81
CA TYR A 66 8.78 2.81 7.63
C TYR A 66 9.32 3.52 6.37
N PRO A 67 9.82 4.79 6.43
CA PRO A 67 10.39 5.42 5.25
C PRO A 67 11.60 4.67 4.66
N LEU A 68 12.49 4.12 5.49
CA LEU A 68 13.60 3.30 5.01
C LEU A 68 13.13 1.97 4.43
N TRP A 69 12.13 1.37 5.05
CA TRP A 69 11.50 0.15 4.56
C TRP A 69 10.91 0.37 3.15
N GLU A 70 10.10 1.41 2.98
CA GLU A 70 9.41 1.71 1.73
C GLU A 70 10.34 2.27 0.65
N GLN A 71 11.22 3.22 0.98
CA GLN A 71 12.00 3.93 -0.03
C GLN A 71 13.32 3.24 -0.40
N ILE A 72 13.84 2.35 0.45
CA ILE A 72 15.12 1.68 0.24
C ILE A 72 14.97 0.16 0.22
N GLY A 73 14.33 -0.40 1.23
CA GLY A 73 14.19 -1.84 1.39
C GLY A 73 13.33 -2.45 0.31
N LEU A 74 12.10 -1.95 0.14
CA LEU A 74 11.15 -2.42 -0.85
C LEU A 74 11.72 -2.37 -2.29
N PRO A 75 12.32 -1.26 -2.78
CA PRO A 75 12.95 -1.24 -4.10
C PRO A 75 14.08 -2.25 -4.28
N ARG A 76 14.82 -2.60 -3.20
CA ARG A 76 15.85 -3.66 -3.28
C ARG A 76 15.24 -5.05 -3.47
N VAL A 77 14.14 -5.33 -2.78
CA VAL A 77 13.36 -6.57 -2.96
C VAL A 77 12.82 -6.64 -4.39
N LEU A 78 12.17 -5.57 -4.87
CA LEU A 78 11.61 -5.51 -6.22
C LEU A 78 12.65 -5.78 -7.33
N ARG A 79 13.88 -5.27 -7.16
CA ARG A 79 14.98 -5.56 -8.11
C ARG A 79 15.39 -7.04 -8.16
N LYS A 80 15.20 -7.77 -7.05
CA LYS A 80 15.51 -9.22 -6.98
C LYS A 80 14.39 -10.06 -7.60
N ILE A 81 13.14 -9.77 -7.21
CA ILE A 81 11.97 -10.56 -7.65
C ILE A 81 11.48 -10.20 -9.04
N LYS A 82 11.77 -8.97 -9.53
CA LYS A 82 11.40 -8.44 -10.85
C LYS A 82 9.91 -8.66 -11.15
N PRO A 83 9.00 -8.10 -10.36
CA PRO A 83 7.57 -8.24 -10.59
C PRO A 83 7.10 -7.40 -11.77
N ASP A 84 5.99 -7.79 -12.38
CA ASP A 84 5.31 -7.06 -13.45
C ASP A 84 4.50 -5.88 -12.92
N LEU A 85 4.04 -5.97 -11.66
CA LEU A 85 3.22 -4.97 -10.98
C LEU A 85 3.61 -4.88 -9.50
N LEU A 86 3.62 -3.67 -8.96
CA LEU A 86 3.68 -3.40 -7.52
C LEU A 86 2.36 -2.83 -7.04
N HIS A 87 1.69 -3.49 -6.12
CA HIS A 87 0.53 -2.97 -5.40
C HIS A 87 0.96 -2.47 -4.02
N CYS A 88 0.87 -1.15 -3.80
CA CYS A 88 1.06 -0.52 -2.49
C CYS A 88 -0.29 -0.26 -1.85
N THR A 89 -0.48 -0.75 -0.62
CA THR A 89 -1.79 -0.83 0.04
C THR A 89 -1.99 0.19 1.17
N SER A 90 -0.94 0.98 1.48
CA SER A 90 -0.91 1.83 2.70
C SER A 90 -0.79 3.33 2.40
N ASN A 91 -1.49 3.85 1.41
CA ASN A 91 -1.52 5.26 0.97
C ASN A 91 -0.21 5.80 0.38
N THR A 92 0.92 5.13 0.52
CA THR A 92 2.23 5.58 0.03
C THR A 92 2.92 4.49 -0.78
N ALA A 93 3.97 4.87 -1.52
CA ALA A 93 4.75 3.96 -2.35
C ALA A 93 6.18 4.48 -2.54
N PRO A 94 7.11 3.63 -3.01
CA PRO A 94 8.45 4.08 -3.34
C PRO A 94 8.47 5.17 -4.42
N LEU A 95 9.22 6.25 -4.17
CA LEU A 95 9.42 7.32 -5.16
C LEU A 95 10.22 6.85 -6.39
N PHE A 96 11.11 5.89 -6.18
CA PHE A 96 12.03 5.41 -7.22
C PHE A 96 11.80 3.92 -7.47
N THR A 97 10.88 3.63 -8.35
CA THR A 97 10.66 2.27 -8.90
C THR A 97 10.39 2.34 -10.39
N SER A 98 10.88 1.36 -11.14
CA SER A 98 10.54 1.15 -12.56
C SER A 98 9.37 0.18 -12.73
N VAL A 99 8.93 -0.47 -11.66
CA VAL A 99 7.78 -1.38 -11.68
C VAL A 99 6.50 -0.56 -11.80
N PRO A 100 5.57 -0.93 -12.69
CA PRO A 100 4.24 -0.33 -12.75
C PRO A 100 3.56 -0.36 -11.38
N LEU A 101 2.98 0.79 -10.97
CA LEU A 101 2.45 0.99 -9.62
C LEU A 101 0.93 1.00 -9.62
N LEU A 102 0.34 0.12 -8.81
CA LEU A 102 -1.04 0.17 -8.34
C LEU A 102 -1.04 0.69 -6.91
N LEU A 103 -1.84 1.71 -6.61
CA LEU A 103 -1.88 2.32 -5.28
C LEU A 103 -3.28 2.22 -4.69
N THR A 104 -3.42 1.65 -3.51
CA THR A 104 -4.62 1.83 -2.69
C THR A 104 -4.48 3.09 -1.85
N LEU A 105 -5.32 4.07 -2.13
CA LEU A 105 -5.39 5.36 -1.45
C LEU A 105 -6.69 5.43 -0.66
N HIS A 106 -6.62 5.15 0.64
CA HIS A 106 -7.80 5.05 1.51
C HIS A 106 -8.45 6.41 1.78
N ASP A 107 -7.64 7.45 1.94
CA ASP A 107 -8.08 8.82 2.20
C ASP A 107 -6.98 9.84 1.82
N ILE A 108 -7.35 11.11 1.76
CA ILE A 108 -6.43 12.22 1.57
C ILE A 108 -6.53 13.29 2.68
N ILE A 109 -7.09 12.92 3.83
CA ILE A 109 -7.30 13.83 4.97
C ILE A 109 -6.02 14.55 5.44
N TYR A 110 -4.86 13.92 5.23
CA TYR A 110 -3.57 14.52 5.53
C TYR A 110 -3.15 15.62 4.55
N MET A 111 -3.84 15.78 3.42
CA MET A 111 -3.66 16.89 2.47
C MET A 111 -4.39 18.14 2.94
N GLU A 112 -5.44 18.01 3.73
CA GLU A 112 -6.18 19.13 4.28
C GLU A 112 -5.39 19.90 5.34
N ARG A 113 -5.89 21.08 5.72
CA ARG A 113 -5.28 21.90 6.77
C ARG A 113 -5.35 21.16 8.11
N ARG A 114 -4.24 21.22 8.83
CA ARG A 114 -4.03 20.58 10.12
C ARG A 114 -5.11 21.00 11.14
N HIS A 115 -5.95 20.07 11.59
CA HIS A 115 -6.69 20.26 12.82
C HIS A 115 -5.71 20.26 14.01
N SER A 116 -5.76 21.32 14.81
CA SER A 116 -4.93 21.55 16.00
C SER A 116 -5.32 20.60 17.14
N GLY A 117 -4.95 19.34 17.03
CA GLY A 117 -5.02 18.35 18.13
C GLY A 117 -3.63 17.90 18.54
N SER A 118 -3.41 17.59 19.82
CA SER A 118 -2.14 17.10 20.35
C SER A 118 -1.81 15.71 19.77
N LYS A 119 -1.16 15.69 18.62
CA LYS A 119 -0.65 14.45 18.00
C LYS A 119 0.78 14.20 18.47
N SER A 120 1.12 12.93 18.76
CA SER A 120 2.48 12.47 19.01
C SER A 120 3.41 12.99 17.89
N TRP A 121 4.67 13.26 18.22
CA TRP A 121 5.68 13.67 17.23
C TRP A 121 5.81 12.66 16.08
N TYR A 122 5.64 11.36 16.36
CA TYR A 122 5.64 10.29 15.38
C TYR A 122 4.48 10.40 14.38
N GLN A 123 3.28 10.71 14.86
CA GLN A 123 2.12 10.97 13.98
C GLN A 123 2.33 12.21 13.12
N ARG A 124 3.02 13.23 13.64
CA ARG A 124 3.40 14.44 12.89
C ARG A 124 4.37 14.10 11.75
N LEU A 125 5.37 13.25 12.03
CA LEU A 125 6.34 12.82 11.03
C LEU A 125 5.66 12.01 9.91
N GLY A 126 4.78 11.07 10.26
CA GLY A 126 3.98 10.31 9.30
C GLY A 126 3.07 11.18 8.44
N TRP A 127 2.49 12.23 9.02
CA TRP A 127 1.68 13.22 8.29
C TRP A 127 2.52 13.99 7.27
N HIS A 128 3.71 14.48 7.64
CA HIS A 128 4.63 15.16 6.72
C HIS A 128 5.14 14.22 5.63
N TYR A 129 5.44 12.97 5.97
CA TYR A 129 5.86 11.95 5.03
C TYR A 129 4.81 11.73 3.93
N ARG A 130 3.54 11.51 4.29
CA ARG A 130 2.47 11.34 3.31
C ARG A 130 2.28 12.57 2.43
N ARG A 131 2.29 13.76 2.99
CA ARG A 131 2.21 15.03 2.24
C ARG A 131 3.37 15.21 1.25
N LEU A 132 4.53 14.66 1.55
CA LEU A 132 5.67 14.69 0.65
C LEU A 132 5.57 13.63 -0.46
N ILE A 133 5.19 12.41 -0.11
CA ILE A 133 5.24 11.24 -0.99
C ILE A 133 4.05 11.22 -1.94
N VAL A 134 2.82 11.32 -1.42
CA VAL A 134 1.60 11.06 -2.18
C VAL A 134 1.44 11.94 -3.41
N PRO A 135 1.68 13.28 -3.38
CA PRO A 135 1.59 14.10 -4.58
C PRO A 135 2.62 13.75 -5.66
N ARG A 136 3.70 13.07 -5.28
CA ARG A 136 4.76 12.66 -6.21
C ARG A 136 4.53 11.28 -6.82
N ILE A 137 3.81 10.41 -6.13
CA ILE A 137 3.54 9.05 -6.62
C ILE A 137 2.23 8.98 -7.41
N VAL A 138 1.17 9.68 -7.00
CA VAL A 138 -0.15 9.64 -7.64
C VAL A 138 -0.08 9.84 -9.17
N PRO A 139 0.63 10.85 -9.71
CA PRO A 139 0.73 11.03 -11.16
C PRO A 139 1.50 9.91 -11.89
N ARG A 140 2.19 9.04 -11.16
CA ARG A 140 3.00 7.93 -11.67
C ARG A 140 2.33 6.58 -11.52
N CYS A 141 1.20 6.53 -10.82
CA CYS A 141 0.42 5.30 -10.68
C CYS A 141 -0.19 4.90 -12.02
N ARG A 142 -0.12 3.61 -12.31
CA ARG A 142 -0.84 3.02 -13.43
C ARG A 142 -2.34 3.09 -13.18
N HIS A 143 -2.75 2.86 -11.95
CA HIS A 143 -4.11 2.95 -11.49
C HIS A 143 -4.15 3.17 -9.98
N ILE A 144 -5.25 3.75 -9.50
CA ILE A 144 -5.51 4.00 -8.08
C ILE A 144 -6.78 3.25 -7.69
N ILE A 145 -6.76 2.63 -6.53
CA ILE A 145 -7.94 2.04 -5.88
C ILE A 145 -8.26 2.87 -4.65
N THR A 146 -9.53 3.15 -4.43
CA THR A 146 -10.02 3.76 -3.17
C THR A 146 -11.20 2.97 -2.61
N VAL A 147 -11.66 3.31 -1.41
CA VAL A 147 -12.57 2.47 -0.62
C VAL A 147 -14.02 2.97 -0.61
N SER A 148 -14.28 4.15 -1.16
CA SER A 148 -15.64 4.71 -1.25
C SER A 148 -15.78 5.71 -2.38
N ASP A 149 -17.02 5.92 -2.84
CA ASP A 149 -17.34 6.92 -3.88
C ASP A 149 -17.03 8.35 -3.43
N THR A 150 -17.21 8.63 -2.14
CA THR A 150 -16.87 9.93 -1.55
C THR A 150 -15.37 10.20 -1.65
N GLU A 151 -14.53 9.25 -1.22
CA GLU A 151 -13.08 9.36 -1.34
C GLU A 151 -12.63 9.42 -2.81
N CYS A 152 -13.25 8.64 -3.68
CA CYS A 152 -13.00 8.68 -5.12
C CYS A 152 -13.18 10.10 -5.68
N THR A 153 -14.31 10.72 -5.38
CA THR A 153 -14.60 12.10 -5.81
C THR A 153 -13.60 13.11 -5.24
N GLN A 154 -13.23 12.98 -3.96
CA GLN A 154 -12.25 13.87 -3.33
C GLN A 154 -10.85 13.72 -3.93
N ILE A 155 -10.40 12.49 -4.14
CA ILE A 155 -9.10 12.17 -4.74
C ILE A 155 -9.03 12.68 -6.18
N GLN A 156 -10.07 12.41 -6.98
CA GLN A 156 -10.16 12.92 -8.36
C GLN A 156 -10.07 14.43 -8.42
N ASN A 157 -10.85 15.13 -7.60
CA ASN A 157 -10.85 16.60 -7.56
C ASN A 157 -9.50 17.16 -7.11
N TYR A 158 -8.87 16.55 -6.11
CA TYR A 158 -7.61 17.05 -5.55
C TYR A 158 -6.42 16.85 -6.51
N PHE A 159 -6.34 15.68 -7.18
CA PHE A 159 -5.23 15.33 -8.06
C PHE A 159 -5.55 15.50 -9.55
N HIS A 160 -6.77 15.95 -9.90
CA HIS A 160 -7.24 16.12 -11.28
C HIS A 160 -7.18 14.83 -12.10
N LEU A 161 -7.62 13.72 -11.49
CA LEU A 161 -7.62 12.40 -12.12
C LEU A 161 -8.86 12.18 -12.99
N SER A 162 -8.68 11.47 -14.10
CA SER A 162 -9.78 10.99 -14.93
C SER A 162 -10.42 9.72 -14.35
N ASN A 163 -11.64 9.38 -14.79
CA ASN A 163 -12.38 8.23 -14.29
C ASN A 163 -11.69 6.88 -14.58
N ASP A 164 -10.88 6.80 -15.61
CA ASP A 164 -10.12 5.61 -15.99
C ASP A 164 -8.85 5.38 -15.12
N GLN A 165 -8.44 6.39 -14.36
CA GLN A 165 -7.26 6.33 -13.50
C GLN A 165 -7.55 5.85 -12.07
N ILE A 166 -8.81 5.83 -11.66
CA ILE A 166 -9.21 5.47 -10.30
C ILE A 166 -10.48 4.62 -10.31
N SER A 167 -10.53 3.63 -9.43
CA SER A 167 -11.72 2.81 -9.19
C SER A 167 -12.01 2.65 -7.70
N VAL A 168 -13.27 2.36 -7.39
CA VAL A 168 -13.72 2.11 -6.01
C VAL A 168 -13.79 0.60 -5.78
N LEU A 169 -13.16 0.16 -4.71
CA LEU A 169 -13.31 -1.18 -4.15
C LEU A 169 -13.84 -1.03 -2.73
N HIS A 170 -15.14 -1.24 -2.55
CA HIS A 170 -15.77 -1.13 -1.24
C HIS A 170 -15.21 -2.20 -0.29
N ASN A 171 -14.93 -1.78 0.94
CA ASN A 171 -14.66 -2.73 2.01
C ASN A 171 -15.95 -3.49 2.33
N GLY A 172 -15.85 -4.82 2.44
CA GLY A 172 -16.96 -5.68 2.82
C GLY A 172 -17.41 -5.46 4.28
#